data_3e98377b3350027f1de1e8ab772eb469
#
_entry.id   3e98377b3350027f1de1e8ab772eb469
#
_cell.length_a   1.000
_cell.length_b   1.000
_cell.length_c   1.000
_cell.angle_alpha   90.00
_cell.angle_beta   90.00
_cell.angle_gamma   90.00
#
_symmetry.space_group_name_H-M   'P 1'
#
loop_
_entity.id
_entity.type
_entity.pdbx_description
1 polymer ?
#
loop_
_entity_poly.entity_id
_entity_poly.type
_entity_poly.pdbx_seq_one_letter_code
_entity_poly.pdbx_strand_id
1 'polypeptide(L)'
;LYGLITRLDVNFGDAYSAGRIEVDGDLVAGLESVYLALREVAPPGSWRRRLSEWRNRPSANSQATAQGNIHHHYDLGNEFYSLWLDPRMLYTCAYYPTEDATLEQAQLAKMEHVCRKLQLAPGQRVVEAGCGWGALAMYMAREYDVEVTAYNISTEQLAYARERAAAEGLDK
;
A
#
# COMPACT_ATOMS: atom_id res chain seq x y z
N LEU A 1 1.57 -16.83 25.21
CA LEU A 1 1.24 -18.11 24.54
C LEU A 1 -0.24 -18.20 24.13
N TYR A 2 -1.21 -17.89 25.01
CA TYR A 2 -2.65 -17.99 24.67
C TYR A 2 -3.05 -17.09 23.48
N GLY A 3 -2.53 -15.88 23.41
CA GLY A 3 -2.76 -14.95 22.29
C GLY A 3 -2.25 -15.47 20.94
N LEU A 4 -1.10 -16.16 20.94
CA LEU A 4 -0.52 -16.76 19.75
C LEU A 4 -1.38 -17.88 19.15
N ILE A 5 -2.03 -18.68 20.02
CA ILE A 5 -2.91 -19.77 19.59
C ILE A 5 -4.23 -19.25 19.01
N THR A 6 -4.70 -18.08 19.45
CA THR A 6 -6.02 -17.57 19.09
C THR A 6 -6.01 -16.66 17.83
N ARG A 7 -4.92 -15.94 17.59
CA ARG A 7 -4.75 -15.02 16.46
C ARG A 7 -3.28 -14.96 16.06
N LEU A 8 -2.78 -16.05 15.51
CA LEU A 8 -1.37 -16.16 15.13
C LEU A 8 -0.96 -15.12 14.08
N ASP A 9 -1.86 -14.86 13.14
CA ASP A 9 -1.70 -13.92 12.04
C ASP A 9 -1.38 -12.48 12.49
N VAL A 10 -1.91 -12.04 13.63
CA VAL A 10 -1.67 -10.71 14.19
C VAL A 10 -0.67 -10.76 15.35
N ASN A 11 -0.92 -11.64 16.31
CA ASN A 11 -0.17 -11.64 17.57
C ASN A 11 1.27 -12.12 17.43
N PHE A 12 1.60 -12.91 16.39
CA PHE A 12 2.97 -13.30 16.12
C PHE A 12 3.80 -12.08 15.69
N GLY A 13 3.31 -11.30 14.72
CA GLY A 13 4.00 -10.11 14.24
C GLY A 13 4.25 -9.09 15.35
N ASP A 14 3.21 -8.80 16.15
CA ASP A 14 3.32 -7.89 17.30
C ASP A 14 4.31 -8.41 18.37
N ALA A 15 4.32 -9.70 18.63
CA ALA A 15 5.22 -10.29 19.62
C ALA A 15 6.66 -10.34 19.12
N TYR A 16 6.87 -10.63 17.83
CA TYR A 16 8.18 -10.63 17.19
C TYR A 16 8.76 -9.20 17.14
N SER A 17 7.98 -8.22 16.68
CA SER A 17 8.41 -6.82 16.63
C SER A 17 8.72 -6.23 18.01
N ALA A 18 8.02 -6.68 19.03
CA ALA A 18 8.27 -6.28 20.43
C ALA A 18 9.40 -7.07 21.11
N GLY A 19 10.13 -7.93 20.40
CA GLY A 19 11.20 -8.77 20.94
C GLY A 19 10.74 -9.82 21.97
N ARG A 20 9.44 -10.13 21.99
CA ARG A 20 8.87 -11.16 22.91
C ARG A 20 8.95 -12.56 22.33
N ILE A 21 9.21 -12.67 21.05
CA ILE A 21 9.51 -13.91 20.32
C ILE A 21 10.81 -13.67 19.55
N GLU A 22 11.74 -14.59 19.71
CA GLU A 22 12.95 -14.67 18.91
C GLU A 22 12.87 -15.90 18.03
N VAL A 23 13.33 -15.80 16.79
CA VAL A 23 13.44 -16.92 15.86
C VAL A 23 14.90 -17.15 15.58
N ASP A 24 15.40 -18.32 16.01
CA ASP A 24 16.75 -18.78 15.70
C ASP A 24 16.71 -19.53 14.36
N GLY A 25 17.37 -18.97 13.34
CA GLY A 25 17.39 -19.50 11.98
C GLY A 25 16.54 -18.73 10.98
N ASP A 26 16.01 -19.44 9.98
CA ASP A 26 15.23 -18.84 8.90
C ASP A 26 13.77 -18.58 9.34
N LEU A 27 13.44 -17.30 9.50
CA LEU A 27 12.11 -16.83 9.88
C LEU A 27 11.04 -17.29 8.88
N VAL A 28 11.34 -17.27 7.58
CA VAL A 28 10.36 -17.61 6.53
C VAL A 28 10.04 -19.10 6.60
N ALA A 29 11.04 -19.98 6.69
CA ALA A 29 10.86 -21.42 6.84
C ALA A 29 10.10 -21.77 8.14
N GLY A 30 10.38 -21.05 9.22
CA GLY A 30 9.68 -21.20 10.50
C GLY A 30 8.19 -20.84 10.36
N LEU A 31 7.87 -19.70 9.76
CA LEU A 31 6.49 -19.28 9.52
C LEU A 31 5.76 -20.25 8.59
N GLU A 32 6.39 -20.67 7.50
CA GLU A 32 5.80 -21.64 6.55
C GLU A 32 5.41 -22.93 7.27
N SER A 33 6.30 -23.47 8.09
CA SER A 33 6.05 -24.69 8.88
C SER A 33 4.84 -24.52 9.81
N VAL A 34 4.72 -23.38 10.48
CA VAL A 34 3.59 -23.06 11.36
C VAL A 34 2.28 -22.94 10.56
N TYR A 35 2.29 -22.25 9.43
CA TYR A 35 1.10 -22.09 8.60
C TYR A 35 0.63 -23.43 7.98
N LEU A 36 1.55 -24.29 7.58
CA LEU A 36 1.24 -25.63 7.08
C LEU A 36 0.59 -26.48 8.18
N ALA A 37 1.16 -26.48 9.37
CA ALA A 37 0.59 -27.21 10.52
C ALA A 37 -0.83 -26.69 10.88
N LEU A 38 -1.07 -25.40 10.85
CA LEU A 38 -2.39 -24.82 11.10
C LEU A 38 -3.45 -25.25 10.07
N ARG A 39 -3.05 -25.45 8.81
CA ARG A 39 -3.96 -25.97 7.76
C ARG A 39 -4.41 -27.40 8.04
N GLU A 40 -3.54 -28.23 8.61
CA GLU A 40 -3.86 -29.61 8.98
C GLU A 40 -4.81 -29.67 10.18
N VAL A 41 -4.62 -28.79 11.17
CA VAL A 41 -5.46 -28.75 12.38
C VAL A 41 -6.87 -28.20 12.12
N ALA A 42 -7.02 -27.33 11.12
CA ALA A 42 -8.30 -26.70 10.77
C ALA A 42 -8.57 -26.78 9.26
N PRO A 43 -8.88 -27.97 8.73
CA PRO A 43 -9.13 -28.13 7.30
C PRO A 43 -10.29 -27.27 6.80
N PRO A 44 -10.30 -26.92 5.51
CA PRO A 44 -11.37 -26.15 4.89
C PRO A 44 -12.75 -26.78 5.17
N GLY A 45 -13.72 -25.98 5.65
CA GLY A 45 -15.08 -26.44 5.95
C GLY A 45 -15.30 -27.00 7.36
N SER A 46 -14.27 -27.13 8.19
CA SER A 46 -14.44 -27.58 9.57
C SER A 46 -15.22 -26.54 10.40
N TRP A 47 -16.04 -27.03 11.36
CA TRP A 47 -16.80 -26.16 12.26
C TRP A 47 -15.87 -25.25 13.09
N ARG A 48 -14.68 -25.71 13.43
CA ARG A 48 -13.65 -24.93 14.14
C ARG A 48 -13.21 -23.72 13.32
N ARG A 49 -13.00 -23.91 12.02
CA ARG A 49 -12.67 -22.82 11.09
C ARG A 49 -13.83 -21.84 10.95
N ARG A 50 -15.07 -22.31 10.81
CA ARG A 50 -16.27 -21.45 10.78
C ARG A 50 -16.43 -20.62 12.05
N LEU A 51 -16.17 -21.21 13.22
CA LEU A 51 -16.22 -20.50 14.50
C LEU A 51 -15.09 -19.46 14.60
N SER A 52 -13.87 -19.79 14.13
CA SER A 52 -12.76 -18.85 14.06
C SER A 52 -13.04 -17.70 13.10
N GLU A 53 -13.54 -17.99 11.92
CA GLU A 53 -13.94 -16.98 10.92
C GLU A 53 -15.08 -16.08 11.43
N TRP A 54 -16.03 -16.63 12.16
CA TRP A 54 -17.11 -15.86 12.80
C TRP A 54 -16.59 -14.93 13.90
N ARG A 55 -15.68 -15.40 14.74
CA ARG A 55 -15.04 -14.60 15.80
C ARG A 55 -14.09 -13.54 15.25
N ASN A 56 -13.44 -13.82 14.14
CA ASN A 56 -12.45 -12.96 13.49
C ASN A 56 -13.05 -12.18 12.31
N ARG A 57 -14.38 -12.08 12.21
CA ARG A 57 -15.00 -11.23 11.17
C ARG A 57 -14.47 -9.81 11.30
N PRO A 58 -13.92 -9.24 10.21
CA PRO A 58 -13.52 -7.84 10.22
C PRO A 58 -14.73 -7.00 10.63
N SER A 59 -14.55 -6.06 11.54
CA SER A 59 -15.58 -5.07 11.82
C SER A 59 -15.92 -4.33 10.53
N ALA A 60 -17.21 -4.06 10.31
CA ALA A 60 -17.65 -3.34 9.12
C ALA A 60 -16.87 -2.01 9.01
N ASN A 61 -16.19 -1.84 7.91
CA ASN A 61 -15.39 -0.63 7.65
C ASN A 61 -16.37 0.51 7.31
N SER A 62 -16.76 1.31 8.31
CA SER A 62 -17.52 2.54 8.06
C SER A 62 -16.60 3.63 7.50
N GLN A 63 -17.15 4.64 6.80
CA GLN A 63 -16.36 5.78 6.31
C GLN A 63 -15.56 6.47 7.44
N ALA A 64 -16.13 6.61 8.63
CA ALA A 64 -15.46 7.21 9.78
C ALA A 64 -14.31 6.32 10.30
N THR A 65 -14.50 5.00 10.32
CA THR A 65 -13.46 4.03 10.72
C THR A 65 -12.34 3.98 9.67
N ALA A 66 -12.68 4.06 8.38
CA ALA A 66 -11.70 4.10 7.29
C ALA A 66 -10.82 5.35 7.38
N GLN A 67 -11.41 6.53 7.64
CA GLN A 67 -10.65 7.76 7.89
C GLN A 67 -9.69 7.63 9.07
N GLY A 68 -10.17 7.11 10.21
CA GLY A 68 -9.33 6.91 11.40
C GLY A 68 -8.18 5.94 11.17
N ASN A 69 -8.43 4.83 10.50
CA ASN A 69 -7.41 3.82 10.19
C ASN A 69 -6.36 4.36 9.20
N ILE A 70 -6.77 5.17 8.23
CA ILE A 70 -5.86 5.77 7.24
C ILE A 70 -5.03 6.88 7.89
N HIS A 71 -5.61 7.73 8.74
CA HIS A 71 -4.83 8.69 9.53
C HIS A 71 -3.74 7.98 10.34
N HIS A 72 -4.08 6.91 11.05
CA HIS A 72 -3.10 6.15 11.84
C HIS A 72 -2.02 5.47 10.98
N HIS A 73 -2.36 5.03 9.79
CA HIS A 73 -1.40 4.36 8.90
C HIS A 73 -0.43 5.34 8.20
N TYR A 74 -0.87 6.57 7.93
CA TYR A 74 -0.06 7.61 7.27
C TYR A 74 0.46 8.69 8.22
N ASP A 75 0.17 8.61 9.53
CA ASP A 75 0.66 9.53 10.58
C ASP A 75 2.19 9.46 10.82
N LEU A 76 2.90 8.53 10.14
CA LEU A 76 4.36 8.49 10.13
C LEU A 76 4.99 9.69 9.43
N GLY A 77 4.18 10.49 8.72
CA GLY A 77 4.60 11.72 8.06
C GLY A 77 5.36 11.52 6.75
N ASN A 78 5.38 12.57 5.93
CA ASN A 78 6.06 12.55 4.63
C ASN A 78 7.57 12.30 4.74
N GLU A 79 8.21 12.75 5.84
CA GLU A 79 9.64 12.55 6.09
C GLU A 79 9.99 11.06 6.18
N PHE A 80 9.19 10.26 6.90
CA PHE A 80 9.42 8.83 7.01
C PHE A 80 9.35 8.14 5.64
N TYR A 81 8.33 8.45 4.85
CA TYR A 81 8.17 7.84 3.53
C TYR A 81 9.27 8.25 2.55
N SER A 82 9.77 9.48 2.64
CA SER A 82 10.87 9.98 1.80
C SER A 82 12.20 9.26 2.03
N LEU A 83 12.38 8.58 3.17
CA LEU A 83 13.61 7.82 3.47
C LEU A 83 13.81 6.60 2.56
N TRP A 84 12.75 6.03 2.01
CA TRP A 84 12.82 4.76 1.29
C TRP A 84 11.99 4.69 0.01
N LEU A 85 11.07 5.62 -0.22
CA LEU A 85 10.40 5.76 -1.51
C LEU A 85 11.31 6.47 -2.52
N ASP A 86 10.93 6.35 -3.81
CA ASP A 86 11.56 7.14 -4.86
C ASP A 86 11.29 8.65 -4.69
N PRO A 87 12.05 9.55 -5.35
CA PRO A 87 11.86 11.00 -5.19
C PRO A 87 10.45 11.52 -5.56
N ARG A 88 9.66 10.72 -6.28
CA ARG A 88 8.27 11.03 -6.63
C ARG A 88 7.26 10.58 -5.60
N MET A 89 7.73 9.89 -4.53
CA MET A 89 6.88 9.38 -3.46
C MET A 89 5.84 8.36 -3.94
N LEU A 90 6.23 7.45 -4.84
CA LEU A 90 5.34 6.38 -5.32
C LEU A 90 5.32 5.20 -4.36
N TYR A 91 4.20 5.00 -3.68
CA TYR A 91 4.00 3.90 -2.70
C TYR A 91 3.20 2.75 -3.31
N THR A 92 3.58 2.33 -4.49
CA THR A 92 3.00 1.17 -5.20
C THR A 92 4.10 0.40 -5.90
N CYS A 93 3.85 -0.89 -6.24
CA CYS A 93 4.84 -1.72 -6.92
C CYS A 93 5.39 -1.04 -8.17
N ALA A 94 6.70 -1.11 -8.35
CA ALA A 94 7.38 -0.61 -9.53
C ALA A 94 7.33 -1.64 -10.68
N TYR A 95 7.52 -1.19 -11.90
CA TYR A 95 7.67 -2.04 -13.08
C TYR A 95 9.11 -1.99 -13.56
N TYR A 96 9.86 -3.06 -13.31
CA TYR A 96 11.26 -3.17 -13.69
C TYR A 96 11.37 -3.65 -15.14
N PRO A 97 11.77 -2.79 -16.07
CA PRO A 97 11.96 -3.19 -17.48
C PRO A 97 13.16 -4.11 -17.66
N THR A 98 14.16 -3.99 -16.80
CA THR A 98 15.37 -4.84 -16.75
C THR A 98 15.73 -5.11 -15.28
N GLU A 99 16.52 -6.17 -15.03
CA GLU A 99 16.91 -6.57 -13.67
C GLU A 99 17.83 -5.54 -12.98
N ASP A 100 18.55 -4.75 -13.74
CA ASP A 100 19.49 -3.73 -13.27
C ASP A 100 18.87 -2.31 -13.17
N ALA A 101 17.58 -2.17 -13.49
CA ALA A 101 16.90 -0.88 -13.36
C ALA A 101 16.87 -0.40 -11.91
N THR A 102 17.10 0.89 -11.69
CA THR A 102 16.91 1.49 -10.35
C THR A 102 15.43 1.60 -9.99
N LEU A 103 15.11 1.75 -8.70
CA LEU A 103 13.73 1.98 -8.25
C LEU A 103 13.10 3.18 -8.95
N GLU A 104 13.83 4.26 -9.12
CA GLU A 104 13.33 5.46 -9.79
C GLU A 104 13.01 5.22 -11.27
N GLN A 105 13.87 4.49 -11.99
CA GLN A 105 13.62 4.09 -13.36
C GLN A 105 12.42 3.15 -13.48
N ALA A 106 12.29 2.21 -12.56
CA ALA A 106 11.18 1.26 -12.52
C ALA A 106 9.84 1.93 -12.19
N GLN A 107 9.84 2.93 -11.31
CA GLN A 107 8.64 3.72 -11.01
C GLN A 107 8.22 4.61 -12.19
N LEU A 108 9.18 5.20 -12.90
CA LEU A 108 8.92 5.96 -14.11
C LEU A 108 8.34 5.06 -15.22
N ALA A 109 8.95 3.89 -15.43
CA ALA A 109 8.47 2.90 -16.39
C ALA A 109 7.05 2.41 -16.07
N LYS A 110 6.71 2.28 -14.78
CA LYS A 110 5.35 1.97 -14.36
C LYS A 110 4.36 3.05 -14.75
N MET A 111 4.65 4.32 -14.50
CA MET A 111 3.75 5.43 -14.85
C MET A 111 3.52 5.47 -16.35
N GLU A 112 4.57 5.38 -17.15
CA GLU A 112 4.50 5.29 -18.60
C GLU A 112 3.65 4.09 -19.06
N HIS A 113 3.84 2.91 -18.44
CA HIS A 113 3.08 1.72 -18.77
C HIS A 113 1.57 1.89 -18.46
N VAL A 114 1.21 2.56 -17.37
CA VAL A 114 -0.18 2.90 -17.05
C VAL A 114 -0.77 3.82 -18.11
N CYS A 115 -0.06 4.90 -18.45
CA CYS A 115 -0.53 5.86 -19.45
C CYS A 115 -0.75 5.22 -20.83
N ARG A 116 0.15 4.34 -21.26
CA ARG A 116 -0.02 3.57 -22.50
C ARG A 116 -1.21 2.65 -22.48
N LYS A 117 -1.47 1.98 -21.36
CA LYS A 117 -2.67 1.13 -21.19
C LYS A 117 -3.96 1.94 -21.26
N LEU A 118 -3.96 3.14 -20.71
CA LEU A 118 -5.09 4.06 -20.77
C LEU A 118 -5.23 4.71 -22.15
N GLN A 119 -4.24 4.57 -23.04
CA GLN A 119 -4.21 5.18 -24.37
C GLN A 119 -4.45 6.69 -24.31
N LEU A 120 -3.78 7.36 -23.36
CA LEU A 120 -3.96 8.78 -23.13
C LEU A 120 -3.59 9.62 -24.38
N ALA A 121 -4.41 10.62 -24.65
CA ALA A 121 -4.20 11.60 -25.71
C ALA A 121 -4.41 13.02 -25.16
N PRO A 122 -3.70 14.04 -25.71
CA PRO A 122 -3.80 15.42 -25.27
C PRO A 122 -5.24 15.93 -25.21
N GLY A 123 -5.54 16.74 -24.19
CA GLY A 123 -6.86 17.34 -23.97
C GLY A 123 -7.91 16.40 -23.36
N GLN A 124 -7.58 15.15 -23.08
CA GLN A 124 -8.49 14.25 -22.37
C GLN A 124 -8.59 14.61 -20.89
N ARG A 125 -9.71 14.22 -20.29
CA ARG A 125 -9.97 14.35 -18.84
C ARG A 125 -9.84 12.98 -18.17
N VAL A 126 -9.03 12.92 -17.11
CA VAL A 126 -8.72 11.71 -16.36
C VAL A 126 -9.15 11.87 -14.91
N VAL A 127 -9.68 10.82 -14.32
CA VAL A 127 -9.94 10.74 -12.87
C VAL A 127 -9.02 9.71 -12.26
N GLU A 128 -8.26 10.12 -11.25
CA GLU A 128 -7.42 9.23 -10.43
C GLU A 128 -7.99 9.09 -9.03
N ALA A 129 -8.37 7.88 -8.63
CA ALA A 129 -8.85 7.58 -7.29
C ALA A 129 -7.72 6.93 -6.46
N GLY A 130 -7.32 7.61 -5.36
CA GLY A 130 -6.20 7.18 -4.52
C GLY A 130 -4.85 7.65 -5.06
N CYS A 131 -4.73 8.93 -5.37
CA CYS A 131 -3.54 9.50 -6.01
C CYS A 131 -2.28 9.54 -5.13
N GLY A 132 -2.37 9.18 -3.84
CA GLY A 132 -1.25 9.30 -2.92
C GLY A 132 -0.67 10.72 -2.88
N TRP A 133 0.62 10.85 -3.10
CA TRP A 133 1.33 12.14 -3.19
C TRP A 133 1.28 12.79 -4.58
N GLY A 134 0.40 12.29 -5.47
CA GLY A 134 0.08 12.92 -6.75
C GLY A 134 1.05 12.64 -7.90
N ALA A 135 2.00 11.73 -7.73
CA ALA A 135 3.05 11.50 -8.74
C ALA A 135 2.52 11.09 -10.10
N LEU A 136 1.54 10.17 -10.16
CA LEU A 136 0.97 9.71 -11.43
C LEU A 136 0.10 10.81 -12.06
N ALA A 137 -0.71 11.52 -11.26
CA ALA A 137 -1.52 12.66 -11.75
C ALA A 137 -0.63 13.71 -12.43
N MET A 138 0.43 14.15 -11.74
CA MET A 138 1.38 15.13 -12.29
C MET A 138 2.11 14.60 -13.53
N TYR A 139 2.47 13.31 -13.55
CA TYR A 139 3.08 12.68 -14.71
C TYR A 139 2.14 12.69 -15.92
N MET A 140 0.88 12.28 -15.74
CA MET A 140 -0.13 12.28 -16.80
C MET A 140 -0.35 13.69 -17.36
N ALA A 141 -0.51 14.67 -16.47
CA ALA A 141 -0.72 16.08 -16.90
C ALA A 141 0.48 16.61 -17.69
N ARG A 142 1.71 16.36 -17.23
CA ARG A 142 2.92 16.89 -17.85
C ARG A 142 3.30 16.19 -19.15
N GLU A 143 3.29 14.84 -19.16
CA GLU A 143 3.82 14.07 -20.29
C GLU A 143 2.77 13.80 -21.38
N TYR A 144 1.49 13.83 -21.02
CA TYR A 144 0.39 13.49 -21.92
C TYR A 144 -0.57 14.65 -22.20
N ASP A 145 -0.34 15.84 -21.59
CA ASP A 145 -1.18 17.04 -21.78
C ASP A 145 -2.68 16.74 -21.52
N VAL A 146 -2.95 16.05 -20.41
CA VAL A 146 -4.32 15.71 -19.98
C VAL A 146 -4.70 16.47 -18.71
N GLU A 147 -6.01 16.76 -18.56
CA GLU A 147 -6.56 17.33 -17.32
C GLU A 147 -6.85 16.21 -16.32
N VAL A 148 -6.22 16.24 -15.12
CA VAL A 148 -6.38 15.19 -14.13
C VAL A 148 -7.12 15.70 -12.90
N THR A 149 -8.24 15.04 -12.56
CA THR A 149 -8.93 15.24 -11.29
C THR A 149 -8.53 14.10 -10.34
N ALA A 150 -7.69 14.40 -9.35
CA ALA A 150 -7.13 13.44 -8.44
C ALA A 150 -7.82 13.47 -7.07
N TYR A 151 -8.17 12.29 -6.54
CA TYR A 151 -8.79 12.12 -5.23
C TYR A 151 -7.90 11.29 -4.32
N ASN A 152 -7.83 11.69 -3.04
CA ASN A 152 -7.21 10.89 -1.99
C ASN A 152 -7.95 11.11 -0.67
N ILE A 153 -7.86 10.13 0.22
CA ILE A 153 -8.48 10.20 1.55
C ILE A 153 -7.53 10.84 2.59
N SER A 154 -6.21 10.77 2.37
CA SER A 154 -5.20 11.38 3.25
C SER A 154 -5.07 12.87 2.97
N THR A 155 -5.38 13.71 3.96
CA THR A 155 -5.24 15.18 3.87
C THR A 155 -3.79 15.62 3.75
N GLU A 156 -2.85 14.92 4.41
CA GLU A 156 -1.42 15.22 4.36
C GLU A 156 -0.83 14.94 2.97
N GLN A 157 -1.18 13.79 2.39
CA GLN A 157 -0.75 13.45 1.04
C GLN A 157 -1.33 14.45 0.02
N LEU A 158 -2.60 14.86 0.17
CA LEU A 158 -3.20 15.87 -0.70
C LEU A 158 -2.54 17.24 -0.55
N ALA A 159 -2.20 17.65 0.67
CA ALA A 159 -1.48 18.92 0.89
C ALA A 159 -0.13 18.91 0.16
N TYR A 160 0.64 17.84 0.33
CA TYR A 160 1.91 17.65 -0.36
C TYR A 160 1.76 17.61 -1.90
N ALA A 161 0.76 16.87 -2.41
CA ALA A 161 0.51 16.79 -3.84
C ALA A 161 0.15 18.15 -4.45
N ARG A 162 -0.67 18.95 -3.76
CA ARG A 162 -1.03 20.30 -4.20
C ARG A 162 0.16 21.25 -4.22
N GLU A 163 0.99 21.21 -3.18
CA GLU A 163 2.21 22.04 -3.12
C GLU A 163 3.14 21.71 -4.28
N ARG A 164 3.36 20.43 -4.57
CA ARG A 164 4.18 20.01 -5.71
C ARG A 164 3.57 20.38 -7.05
N ALA A 165 2.28 20.16 -7.24
CA ALA A 165 1.60 20.52 -8.47
C ALA A 165 1.70 22.04 -8.74
N ALA A 166 1.51 22.86 -7.71
CA ALA A 166 1.68 24.32 -7.82
C ALA A 166 3.13 24.71 -8.17
N ALA A 167 4.13 24.07 -7.54
CA ALA A 167 5.54 24.32 -7.84
C ALA A 167 5.93 23.94 -9.28
N GLU A 168 5.27 22.93 -9.85
CA GLU A 168 5.45 22.48 -11.24
C GLU A 168 4.51 23.18 -12.24
N GLY A 169 3.62 24.09 -11.79
CA GLY A 169 2.65 24.82 -12.63
C GLY A 169 1.52 23.93 -13.19
N LEU A 170 1.20 22.84 -12.49
CA LEU A 170 0.19 21.84 -12.86
C LEU A 170 -1.11 21.93 -12.02
N ASP A 171 -1.34 23.05 -11.35
CA ASP A 171 -2.44 23.25 -10.40
C ASP A 171 -3.68 23.92 -11.03
N LYS A 172 -3.78 23.96 -12.36
CA LYS A 172 -4.83 24.67 -13.11
C LYS A 172 -5.93 23.76 -13.60
#